data_b3a821c5f7020d35539ca7b5e75e0b98
#
_entry.id   b3a821c5f7020d35539ca7b5e75e0b98
#
_cell.length_a   1.000
_cell.length_b   1.000
_cell.length_c   1.000
_cell.angle_alpha   90.00
_cell.angle_beta   90.00
_cell.angle_gamma   90.00
#
_symmetry.space_group_name_H-M   'P 1'
#
loop_
_entity.id
_entity.type
_entity.pdbx_description
1 polymer ?
#
loop_
_entity_poly.entity_id
_entity_poly.type
_entity_poly.pdbx_seq_one_letter_code
_entity_poly.pdbx_strand_id
1 'polypeptide(L)'
;MGRLAGKVALISGGNSGIGQATAALFAAEGAQVMIAARDMTKAEATLERIVKAGGEADVIKCDVRQAELCQRAVDATLTRFGRVDIVFNNAGIVPMGSVLETSLDVWQDVLATNVSGTFFLSKAALPVMIEQGSGVIVNNCSDWGVVGGHHAAAYSTSKGAVALLTKSMALDHARQGIRVNAICPGDTYVERWDSRRHAEQSKAEWMDSLGRGFPMGRVGSVEEIAKAVLFLASDESSYMTGQLLVVDGGNTAGGTSVQY
;
A
#
# COMPACT_ATOMS: atom_id res chain seq x y z
N MET A 1 8.89 19.84 -13.66
CA MET A 1 9.23 18.41 -13.65
C MET A 1 8.38 17.75 -12.59
N GLY A 2 7.88 16.54 -12.86
CA GLY A 2 7.13 15.79 -11.84
C GLY A 2 8.03 15.38 -10.66
N ARG A 3 7.43 15.17 -9.48
CA ARG A 3 8.14 14.85 -8.23
C ARG A 3 8.92 13.51 -8.27
N LEU A 4 8.57 12.63 -9.19
CA LEU A 4 9.22 11.33 -9.40
C LEU A 4 9.87 11.20 -10.80
N ALA A 5 10.19 12.33 -11.44
CA ALA A 5 10.81 12.32 -12.77
C ALA A 5 12.10 11.47 -12.79
N GLY A 6 12.16 10.49 -13.71
CA GLY A 6 13.29 9.57 -13.87
C GLY A 6 13.42 8.50 -12.79
N LYS A 7 12.43 8.33 -11.91
CA LYS A 7 12.38 7.25 -10.92
C LYS A 7 11.63 6.04 -11.47
N VAL A 8 11.97 4.87 -10.99
CA VAL A 8 11.30 3.60 -11.28
C VAL A 8 10.63 3.07 -10.02
N ALA A 9 9.34 2.83 -10.10
CA ALA A 9 8.53 2.32 -8.97
C ALA A 9 7.99 0.92 -9.25
N LEU A 10 8.18 0.00 -8.30
CA LEU A 10 7.53 -1.31 -8.28
C LEU A 10 6.40 -1.30 -7.24
N ILE A 11 5.17 -1.55 -7.68
CA ILE A 11 3.96 -1.46 -6.84
C ILE A 11 3.27 -2.81 -6.77
N SER A 12 3.23 -3.45 -5.61
CA SER A 12 2.44 -4.66 -5.42
C SER A 12 0.96 -4.34 -5.19
N GLY A 13 0.07 -5.11 -5.82
CA GLY A 13 -1.37 -4.84 -5.78
C GLY A 13 -1.75 -3.52 -6.47
N GLY A 14 -0.98 -3.08 -7.47
CA GLY A 14 -1.21 -1.86 -8.23
C GLY A 14 -2.39 -1.91 -9.23
N ASN A 15 -3.18 -2.98 -9.18
CA ASN A 15 -4.28 -3.25 -10.09
C ASN A 15 -5.66 -2.83 -9.56
N SER A 16 -5.75 -2.27 -8.34
CA SER A 16 -7.02 -1.81 -7.75
C SER A 16 -6.78 -0.88 -6.56
N GLY A 17 -7.82 -0.11 -6.20
CA GLY A 17 -7.85 0.69 -4.98
C GLY A 17 -6.65 1.64 -4.82
N ILE A 18 -6.07 1.67 -3.62
CA ILE A 18 -4.94 2.55 -3.28
C ILE A 18 -3.74 2.30 -4.21
N GLY A 19 -3.43 1.03 -4.50
CA GLY A 19 -2.30 0.68 -5.37
C GLY A 19 -2.49 1.21 -6.79
N GLN A 20 -3.69 1.09 -7.35
CA GLN A 20 -4.03 1.62 -8.69
C GLN A 20 -3.95 3.15 -8.74
N ALA A 21 -4.52 3.83 -7.74
CA ALA A 21 -4.46 5.29 -7.65
C ALA A 21 -3.01 5.77 -7.50
N THR A 22 -2.20 5.05 -6.70
CA THR A 22 -0.77 5.34 -6.55
C THR A 22 0.00 5.13 -7.85
N ALA A 23 -0.25 4.02 -8.56
CA ALA A 23 0.41 3.75 -9.83
C ALA A 23 0.13 4.85 -10.88
N ALA A 24 -1.13 5.26 -11.00
CA ALA A 24 -1.53 6.34 -11.90
C ALA A 24 -0.90 7.68 -11.50
N LEU A 25 -0.89 8.00 -10.20
CA LEU A 25 -0.31 9.25 -9.71
C LEU A 25 1.22 9.26 -9.89
N PHE A 26 1.91 8.17 -9.61
CA PHE A 26 3.36 8.08 -9.79
C PHE A 26 3.76 8.27 -11.25
N ALA A 27 3.03 7.64 -12.17
CA ALA A 27 3.26 7.82 -13.60
C ALA A 27 2.99 9.28 -14.06
N ALA A 28 1.94 9.92 -13.55
CA ALA A 28 1.66 11.33 -13.80
C ALA A 28 2.74 12.28 -13.23
N GLU A 29 3.44 11.86 -12.18
CA GLU A 29 4.58 12.58 -11.59
C GLU A 29 5.93 12.18 -12.23
N GLY A 30 5.91 11.47 -13.36
CA GLY A 30 7.07 11.17 -14.20
C GLY A 30 7.85 9.91 -13.82
N ALA A 31 7.30 9.04 -12.98
CA ALA A 31 7.88 7.73 -12.72
C ALA A 31 7.54 6.71 -13.82
N GLN A 32 8.45 5.78 -14.08
CA GLN A 32 8.16 4.53 -14.76
C GLN A 32 7.65 3.52 -13.73
N VAL A 33 6.52 2.86 -14.01
CA VAL A 33 5.81 2.06 -12.99
C VAL A 33 5.69 0.59 -13.41
N MET A 34 6.22 -0.31 -12.60
CA MET A 34 5.93 -1.75 -12.70
C MET A 34 4.78 -2.11 -11.75
N ILE A 35 3.70 -2.64 -12.30
CA ILE A 35 2.52 -3.10 -11.55
C ILE A 35 2.64 -4.61 -11.33
N ALA A 36 2.89 -5.03 -10.09
CA ALA A 36 2.90 -6.43 -9.70
C ALA A 36 1.53 -6.84 -9.13
N ALA A 37 0.85 -7.79 -9.79
CA ALA A 37 -0.50 -8.21 -9.40
C ALA A 37 -0.79 -9.69 -9.72
N ARG A 38 -1.79 -10.26 -9.04
CA ARG A 38 -2.29 -11.62 -9.34
C ARG A 38 -3.29 -11.62 -10.49
N ASP A 39 -4.16 -10.63 -10.51
CA ASP A 39 -5.21 -10.44 -11.52
C ASP A 39 -4.65 -9.57 -12.67
N MET A 40 -4.24 -10.23 -13.73
CA MET A 40 -3.62 -9.57 -14.88
C MET A 40 -4.62 -8.73 -15.67
N THR A 41 -5.87 -9.16 -15.78
CA THR A 41 -6.91 -8.39 -16.49
C THR A 41 -7.07 -6.98 -15.89
N LYS A 42 -7.13 -6.88 -14.56
CA LYS A 42 -7.19 -5.58 -13.88
C LYS A 42 -5.87 -4.82 -13.96
N ALA A 43 -4.74 -5.52 -13.97
CA ALA A 43 -3.43 -4.88 -14.09
C ALA A 43 -3.25 -4.24 -15.48
N GLU A 44 -3.63 -4.95 -16.52
CA GLU A 44 -3.63 -4.48 -17.91
C GLU A 44 -4.58 -3.28 -18.10
N ALA A 45 -5.78 -3.31 -17.51
CA ALA A 45 -6.68 -2.16 -17.52
C ALA A 45 -6.10 -0.93 -16.81
N THR A 46 -5.28 -1.14 -15.76
CA THR A 46 -4.57 -0.05 -15.10
C THR A 46 -3.42 0.48 -15.96
N LEU A 47 -2.67 -0.41 -16.59
CA LEU A 47 -1.62 -0.08 -17.56
C LEU A 47 -2.18 0.79 -18.70
N GLU A 48 -3.27 0.34 -19.32
CA GLU A 48 -3.91 1.07 -20.42
C GLU A 48 -4.31 2.51 -20.02
N ARG A 49 -4.86 2.69 -18.82
CA ARG A 49 -5.20 4.03 -18.30
C ARG A 49 -3.97 4.91 -18.14
N ILE A 50 -2.86 4.36 -17.61
CA ILE A 50 -1.61 5.10 -17.43
C ILE A 50 -1.04 5.50 -18.79
N VAL A 51 -0.95 4.57 -19.73
CA VAL A 51 -0.41 4.83 -21.07
C VAL A 51 -1.27 5.84 -21.84
N LYS A 52 -2.61 5.71 -21.75
CA LYS A 52 -3.54 6.69 -22.35
C LYS A 52 -3.39 8.10 -21.78
N ALA A 53 -2.98 8.21 -20.52
CA ALA A 53 -2.68 9.49 -19.87
C ALA A 53 -1.27 10.02 -20.17
N GLY A 54 -0.47 9.32 -20.99
CA GLY A 54 0.90 9.70 -21.36
C GLY A 54 1.99 9.25 -20.39
N GLY A 55 1.65 8.42 -19.40
CA GLY A 55 2.60 7.82 -18.46
C GLY A 55 3.26 6.55 -19.03
N GLU A 56 4.31 6.08 -18.36
CA GLU A 56 5.01 4.84 -18.70
C GLU A 56 4.84 3.80 -17.59
N ALA A 57 4.33 2.62 -17.95
CA ALA A 57 4.14 1.51 -17.02
C ALA A 57 4.33 0.16 -17.72
N ASP A 58 4.42 -0.90 -16.93
CA ASP A 58 4.35 -2.29 -17.37
C ASP A 58 3.71 -3.15 -16.26
N VAL A 59 3.39 -4.40 -16.55
CA VAL A 59 2.71 -5.31 -15.63
C VAL A 59 3.45 -6.63 -15.50
N ILE A 60 3.43 -7.21 -14.30
CA ILE A 60 4.01 -8.53 -14.02
C ILE A 60 3.07 -9.34 -13.12
N LYS A 61 2.85 -10.61 -13.47
CA LYS A 61 2.11 -11.52 -12.60
C LYS A 61 2.92 -11.86 -11.35
N CYS A 62 2.40 -11.50 -10.19
CA CYS A 62 3.05 -11.73 -8.91
C CYS A 62 2.03 -12.06 -7.82
N ASP A 63 2.19 -13.21 -7.18
CA ASP A 63 1.60 -13.50 -5.88
C ASP A 63 2.68 -13.24 -4.82
N VAL A 64 2.51 -12.20 -4.01
CA VAL A 64 3.50 -11.79 -3.01
C VAL A 64 3.74 -12.83 -1.93
N ARG A 65 2.87 -13.83 -1.77
CA ARG A 65 3.07 -14.96 -0.85
C ARG A 65 4.22 -15.88 -1.29
N GLN A 66 4.73 -15.73 -2.50
CA GLN A 66 5.80 -16.54 -3.08
C GLN A 66 7.06 -15.69 -3.29
N ALA A 67 8.11 -15.99 -2.53
CA ALA A 67 9.36 -15.23 -2.58
C ALA A 67 9.97 -15.19 -3.99
N GLU A 68 9.89 -16.30 -4.72
CA GLU A 68 10.42 -16.43 -6.08
C GLU A 68 9.67 -15.51 -7.07
N LEU A 69 8.36 -15.30 -6.87
CA LEU A 69 7.60 -14.37 -7.72
C LEU A 69 7.90 -12.92 -7.36
N CYS A 70 8.19 -12.62 -6.10
CA CYS A 70 8.69 -11.30 -5.70
C CYS A 70 10.06 -11.00 -6.32
N GLN A 71 10.98 -11.96 -6.32
CA GLN A 71 12.27 -11.82 -7.01
C GLN A 71 12.08 -11.57 -8.50
N ARG A 72 11.24 -12.37 -9.17
CA ARG A 72 10.92 -12.18 -10.60
C ARG A 72 10.32 -10.80 -10.90
N ALA A 73 9.53 -10.24 -9.98
CA ALA A 73 8.97 -8.90 -10.17
C ALA A 73 10.07 -7.82 -10.13
N VAL A 74 11.05 -7.96 -9.27
CA VAL A 74 12.23 -7.08 -9.23
C VAL A 74 13.06 -7.25 -10.50
N ASP A 75 13.37 -8.49 -10.90
CA ASP A 75 14.17 -8.79 -12.11
C ASP A 75 13.51 -8.25 -13.38
N ALA A 76 12.19 -8.41 -13.50
CA ALA A 76 11.42 -7.85 -14.60
C ALA A 76 11.44 -6.31 -14.62
N THR A 77 11.41 -5.68 -13.44
CA THR A 77 11.52 -4.22 -13.33
C THR A 77 12.89 -3.75 -13.79
N LEU A 78 13.96 -4.43 -13.36
CA LEU A 78 15.33 -4.15 -13.82
C LEU A 78 15.50 -4.36 -15.33
N THR A 79 14.98 -5.45 -15.86
CA THR A 79 15.05 -5.74 -17.29
C THR A 79 14.33 -4.68 -18.12
N ARG A 80 13.17 -4.21 -17.64
CA ARG A 80 12.32 -3.25 -18.36
C ARG A 80 12.80 -1.80 -18.24
N PHE A 81 13.25 -1.40 -17.06
CA PHE A 81 13.50 0.00 -16.72
C PHE A 81 14.93 0.29 -16.21
N GLY A 82 15.75 -0.74 -16.01
CA GLY A 82 17.16 -0.62 -15.65
C GLY A 82 17.46 -0.34 -14.17
N ARG A 83 16.46 -0.06 -13.34
CA ARG A 83 16.62 0.29 -11.93
C ARG A 83 15.36 0.03 -11.09
N VAL A 84 15.49 0.12 -9.76
CA VAL A 84 14.35 0.14 -8.81
C VAL A 84 14.61 1.21 -7.76
N ASP A 85 13.89 2.32 -7.83
CA ASP A 85 14.05 3.43 -6.88
C ASP A 85 13.05 3.38 -5.74
N ILE A 86 11.83 2.93 -6.05
CA ILE A 86 10.70 2.94 -5.12
C ILE A 86 10.03 1.56 -5.13
N VAL A 87 9.79 1.03 -3.94
CA VAL A 87 8.89 -0.12 -3.75
C VAL A 87 7.71 0.31 -2.92
N PHE A 88 6.51 0.12 -3.44
CA PHE A 88 5.29 0.25 -2.66
C PHE A 88 4.69 -1.14 -2.36
N ASN A 89 4.88 -1.61 -1.15
CA ASN A 89 4.29 -2.84 -0.63
C ASN A 89 2.83 -2.59 -0.26
N ASN A 90 1.94 -2.73 -1.25
CA ASN A 90 0.53 -2.42 -1.07
C ASN A 90 -0.38 -3.66 -1.09
N ALA A 91 0.04 -4.76 -1.70
CA ALA A 91 -0.75 -5.99 -1.73
C ALA A 91 -1.16 -6.42 -0.31
N GLY A 92 -2.46 -6.66 -0.12
CA GLY A 92 -2.98 -7.08 1.18
C GLY A 92 -4.44 -7.52 1.12
N ILE A 93 -4.84 -8.27 2.14
CA ILE A 93 -6.21 -8.73 2.36
C ILE A 93 -6.71 -8.26 3.73
N VAL A 94 -8.01 -8.06 3.84
CA VAL A 94 -8.68 -7.52 5.03
C VAL A 94 -9.89 -8.40 5.39
N PRO A 95 -9.68 -9.62 5.87
CA PRO A 95 -10.77 -10.41 6.43
C PRO A 95 -11.15 -9.84 7.80
N MET A 96 -12.45 -9.86 8.09
CA MET A 96 -12.99 -9.49 9.38
C MET A 96 -13.23 -10.75 10.22
N GLY A 97 -13.07 -10.65 11.53
CA GLY A 97 -13.32 -11.72 12.49
C GLY A 97 -12.60 -11.47 13.82
N SER A 98 -13.28 -11.84 14.92
CA SER A 98 -12.65 -11.96 16.23
C SER A 98 -11.67 -13.13 16.26
N VAL A 99 -10.94 -13.32 17.37
CA VAL A 99 -10.05 -14.48 17.55
C VAL A 99 -10.79 -15.81 17.43
N LEU A 100 -12.05 -15.87 17.93
CA LEU A 100 -12.87 -17.08 17.87
C LEU A 100 -13.41 -17.38 16.45
N GLU A 101 -13.67 -16.32 15.68
CA GLU A 101 -14.26 -16.43 14.33
C GLU A 101 -13.21 -16.62 13.24
N THR A 102 -11.96 -16.24 13.50
CA THR A 102 -10.87 -16.35 12.55
C THR A 102 -10.38 -17.78 12.47
N SER A 103 -10.59 -18.44 11.32
CA SER A 103 -10.03 -19.78 11.10
C SER A 103 -8.51 -19.73 10.95
N LEU A 104 -7.85 -20.89 11.19
CA LEU A 104 -6.39 -20.98 11.02
C LEU A 104 -5.95 -20.69 9.59
N ASP A 105 -6.74 -21.09 8.59
CA ASP A 105 -6.44 -20.81 7.18
C ASP A 105 -6.50 -19.31 6.87
N VAL A 106 -7.52 -18.61 7.38
CA VAL A 106 -7.64 -17.15 7.25
C VAL A 106 -6.47 -16.47 7.94
N TRP A 107 -6.12 -16.90 9.15
CA TRP A 107 -4.96 -16.39 9.88
C TRP A 107 -3.66 -16.53 9.07
N GLN A 108 -3.39 -17.73 8.56
CA GLN A 108 -2.20 -18.00 7.75
C GLN A 108 -2.18 -17.19 6.45
N ASP A 109 -3.31 -17.10 5.74
CA ASP A 109 -3.42 -16.34 4.49
C ASP A 109 -3.15 -14.84 4.72
N VAL A 110 -3.65 -14.27 5.83
CA VAL A 110 -3.40 -12.88 6.19
C VAL A 110 -1.91 -12.65 6.47
N LEU A 111 -1.28 -13.49 7.27
CA LEU A 111 0.14 -13.35 7.56
C LEU A 111 1.00 -13.57 6.31
N ALA A 112 0.69 -14.57 5.51
CA ALA A 112 1.41 -14.85 4.27
C ALA A 112 1.30 -13.68 3.28
N THR A 113 0.12 -13.07 3.14
CA THR A 113 -0.09 -11.98 2.20
C THR A 113 0.46 -10.66 2.73
N ASN A 114 0.02 -10.24 3.93
CA ASN A 114 0.27 -8.89 4.43
C ASN A 114 1.68 -8.74 5.02
N VAL A 115 2.20 -9.78 5.68
CA VAL A 115 3.50 -9.72 6.37
C VAL A 115 4.60 -10.33 5.50
N SER A 116 4.46 -11.62 5.16
CA SER A 116 5.49 -12.31 4.36
C SER A 116 5.64 -11.67 2.98
N GLY A 117 4.53 -11.27 2.33
CA GLY A 117 4.57 -10.59 1.04
C GLY A 117 5.33 -9.26 1.09
N THR A 118 5.10 -8.44 2.12
CA THR A 118 5.87 -7.21 2.36
C THR A 118 7.35 -7.50 2.56
N PHE A 119 7.66 -8.52 3.36
CA PHE A 119 9.04 -8.94 3.61
C PHE A 119 9.72 -9.47 2.34
N PHE A 120 9.07 -10.36 1.58
CA PHE A 120 9.67 -10.98 0.39
C PHE A 120 9.98 -9.95 -0.70
N LEU A 121 9.05 -9.04 -0.99
CA LEU A 121 9.29 -8.03 -2.02
C LEU A 121 10.35 -7.02 -1.59
N SER A 122 10.37 -6.61 -0.31
CA SER A 122 11.44 -5.77 0.24
C SER A 122 12.79 -6.47 0.18
N LYS A 123 12.86 -7.75 0.59
CA LYS A 123 14.09 -8.56 0.56
C LYS A 123 14.63 -8.71 -0.86
N ALA A 124 13.78 -8.84 -1.86
CA ALA A 124 14.19 -8.93 -3.26
C ALA A 124 14.73 -7.59 -3.79
N ALA A 125 14.12 -6.47 -3.40
CA ALA A 125 14.50 -5.14 -3.91
C ALA A 125 15.71 -4.53 -3.20
N LEU A 126 15.93 -4.83 -1.91
CA LEU A 126 17.00 -4.24 -1.10
C LEU A 126 18.41 -4.38 -1.69
N PRO A 127 18.85 -5.55 -2.21
CA PRO A 127 20.18 -5.68 -2.80
C PRO A 127 20.42 -4.69 -3.95
N VAL A 128 19.42 -4.51 -4.82
CA VAL A 128 19.47 -3.57 -5.94
C VAL A 128 19.56 -2.13 -5.42
N MET A 129 18.73 -1.76 -4.46
CA MET A 129 18.75 -0.40 -3.87
C MET A 129 20.06 -0.11 -3.14
N ILE A 130 20.64 -1.11 -2.46
CA ILE A 130 21.94 -0.98 -1.78
C ILE A 130 23.06 -0.75 -2.81
N GLU A 131 23.07 -1.51 -3.90
CA GLU A 131 24.05 -1.33 -4.99
C GLU A 131 23.89 0.05 -5.64
N GLN A 132 22.67 0.55 -5.81
CA GLN A 132 22.38 1.91 -6.30
C GLN A 132 22.78 3.01 -5.30
N GLY A 133 23.00 2.68 -4.01
CA GLY A 133 23.24 3.64 -2.94
C GLY A 133 22.02 4.52 -2.60
N SER A 134 20.84 4.17 -3.08
CA SER A 134 19.60 4.92 -2.85
C SER A 134 18.37 4.05 -3.07
N GLY A 135 17.32 4.27 -2.28
CA GLY A 135 16.03 3.60 -2.44
C GLY A 135 14.98 4.10 -1.46
N VAL A 136 13.72 3.91 -1.82
CA VAL A 136 12.59 4.21 -0.94
C VAL A 136 11.64 3.01 -0.90
N ILE A 137 11.34 2.54 0.30
CA ILE A 137 10.30 1.53 0.51
C ILE A 137 9.16 2.18 1.30
N VAL A 138 7.96 2.12 0.73
CA VAL A 138 6.73 2.51 1.42
C VAL A 138 5.89 1.26 1.67
N ASN A 139 5.55 1.01 2.92
CA ASN A 139 4.70 -0.12 3.30
C ASN A 139 3.28 0.34 3.54
N ASN A 140 2.29 -0.34 2.96
CA ASN A 140 0.90 -0.10 3.26
C ASN A 140 0.52 -0.81 4.57
N CYS A 141 0.60 -0.07 5.67
CA CYS A 141 0.15 -0.48 7.00
C CYS A 141 -1.37 -0.30 7.14
N SER A 142 -1.82 0.25 8.25
CA SER A 142 -3.18 0.68 8.58
C SER A 142 -3.15 1.49 9.88
N ASP A 143 -4.15 2.31 10.13
CA ASP A 143 -4.47 2.82 11.46
C ASP A 143 -4.64 1.67 12.48
N TRP A 144 -5.23 0.54 12.06
CA TRP A 144 -5.31 -0.69 12.86
C TRP A 144 -3.99 -1.47 13.02
N GLY A 145 -2.91 -0.97 12.47
CA GLY A 145 -1.55 -1.39 12.81
C GLY A 145 -0.93 -0.54 13.92
N VAL A 146 -1.59 0.59 14.26
CA VAL A 146 -1.20 1.50 15.35
C VAL A 146 -2.10 1.31 16.57
N VAL A 147 -3.40 1.05 16.34
CA VAL A 147 -4.40 0.71 17.36
C VAL A 147 -5.10 -0.59 17.00
N GLY A 148 -5.84 -1.18 17.95
CA GLY A 148 -6.65 -2.38 17.68
C GLY A 148 -7.89 -2.06 16.85
N GLY A 149 -8.24 -2.94 15.88
CA GLY A 149 -9.49 -2.90 15.14
C GLY A 149 -10.50 -3.90 15.69
N HIS A 150 -11.76 -3.48 15.81
CA HIS A 150 -12.85 -4.37 16.25
C HIS A 150 -13.13 -5.42 15.16
N HIS A 151 -13.32 -6.70 15.54
CA HIS A 151 -13.46 -7.83 14.60
C HIS A 151 -12.38 -7.92 13.51
N ALA A 152 -11.14 -7.56 13.84
CA ALA A 152 -10.02 -7.53 12.89
C ALA A 152 -8.75 -8.18 13.45
N ALA A 153 -8.88 -9.26 14.22
CA ALA A 153 -7.78 -9.86 14.97
C ALA A 153 -6.57 -10.20 14.07
N ALA A 154 -6.76 -10.95 12.99
CA ALA A 154 -5.68 -11.33 12.07
C ALA A 154 -5.14 -10.10 11.31
N TYR A 155 -6.04 -9.25 10.84
CA TYR A 155 -5.65 -8.06 10.07
C TYR A 155 -4.83 -7.07 10.90
N SER A 156 -5.34 -6.65 12.08
CA SER A 156 -4.63 -5.72 12.97
C SER A 156 -3.26 -6.27 13.38
N THR A 157 -3.19 -7.57 13.72
CA THR A 157 -1.92 -8.23 14.04
C THR A 157 -0.95 -8.14 12.86
N SER A 158 -1.41 -8.43 11.64
CA SER A 158 -0.57 -8.35 10.45
C SER A 158 -0.05 -6.93 10.19
N LYS A 159 -0.89 -5.91 10.41
CA LYS A 159 -0.50 -4.51 10.20
C LYS A 159 0.41 -3.98 11.31
N GLY A 160 0.24 -4.43 12.55
CA GLY A 160 1.21 -4.21 13.63
C GLY A 160 2.58 -4.81 13.33
N ALA A 161 2.62 -6.02 12.75
CA ALA A 161 3.85 -6.64 12.28
C ALA A 161 4.52 -5.81 11.16
N VAL A 162 3.76 -5.32 10.18
CA VAL A 162 4.28 -4.43 9.12
C VAL A 162 4.81 -3.11 9.69
N ALA A 163 4.15 -2.55 10.71
CA ALA A 163 4.60 -1.33 11.38
C ALA A 163 5.99 -1.51 12.02
N LEU A 164 6.22 -2.62 12.73
CA LEU A 164 7.53 -2.91 13.32
C LEU A 164 8.57 -3.32 12.29
N LEU A 165 8.20 -4.09 11.27
CA LEU A 165 9.08 -4.42 10.15
C LEU A 165 9.59 -3.15 9.44
N THR A 166 8.73 -2.15 9.25
CA THR A 166 9.10 -0.84 8.69
C THR A 166 10.20 -0.18 9.50
N LYS A 167 10.05 -0.14 10.83
CA LYS A 167 11.04 0.46 11.73
C LYS A 167 12.38 -0.29 11.72
N SER A 168 12.33 -1.62 11.76
CA SER A 168 13.54 -2.45 11.71
C SER A 168 14.32 -2.24 10.41
N MET A 169 13.64 -2.34 9.26
CA MET A 169 14.28 -2.08 7.96
C MET A 169 14.85 -0.66 7.85
N ALA A 170 14.16 0.33 8.41
CA ALA A 170 14.64 1.70 8.43
C ALA A 170 15.96 1.85 9.19
N LEU A 171 16.08 1.22 10.37
CA LEU A 171 17.29 1.23 11.18
C LEU A 171 18.46 0.51 10.48
N ASP A 172 18.18 -0.64 9.86
CA ASP A 172 19.20 -1.48 9.24
C ASP A 172 19.78 -0.84 7.97
N HIS A 173 18.96 -0.09 7.19
CA HIS A 173 19.31 0.33 5.83
C HIS A 173 19.48 1.85 5.66
N ALA A 174 19.25 2.67 6.69
CA ALA A 174 19.38 4.14 6.58
C ALA A 174 20.78 4.59 6.12
N ARG A 175 21.85 3.96 6.65
CA ARG A 175 23.23 4.28 6.25
C ARG A 175 23.62 3.80 4.86
N GLN A 176 22.76 2.98 4.25
CA GLN A 176 22.91 2.52 2.86
C GLN A 176 22.14 3.41 1.86
N GLY A 177 21.63 4.56 2.33
CA GLY A 177 20.88 5.49 1.48
C GLY A 177 19.42 5.08 1.25
N ILE A 178 18.86 4.17 2.06
CA ILE A 178 17.50 3.66 1.87
C ILE A 178 16.59 4.20 2.96
N ARG A 179 15.45 4.78 2.55
CA ARG A 179 14.39 5.20 3.46
C ARG A 179 13.26 4.18 3.45
N VAL A 180 12.78 3.82 4.62
CA VAL A 180 11.66 2.88 4.77
C VAL A 180 10.61 3.52 5.68
N ASN A 181 9.41 3.77 5.15
CA ASN A 181 8.30 4.35 5.90
C ASN A 181 7.01 3.56 5.64
N ALA A 182 6.00 3.77 6.45
CA ALA A 182 4.68 3.21 6.23
C ALA A 182 3.62 4.30 6.11
N ILE A 183 2.68 4.11 5.18
CA ILE A 183 1.40 4.78 5.20
C ILE A 183 0.43 3.96 6.06
N CYS A 184 -0.35 4.61 6.92
CA CYS A 184 -1.34 4.00 7.79
C CYS A 184 -2.73 4.60 7.48
N PRO A 185 -3.39 4.13 6.41
CA PRO A 185 -4.73 4.60 6.07
C PRO A 185 -5.75 4.18 7.14
N GLY A 186 -6.72 5.05 7.42
CA GLY A 186 -8.00 4.68 7.96
C GLY A 186 -8.93 4.13 6.87
N ASP A 187 -10.22 4.05 7.19
CA ASP A 187 -11.21 3.57 6.24
C ASP A 187 -11.17 4.41 4.95
N THR A 188 -10.80 3.74 3.88
CA THR A 188 -10.63 4.31 2.55
C THR A 188 -11.54 3.59 1.59
N TYR A 189 -12.44 4.31 0.94
CA TYR A 189 -13.36 3.72 -0.02
C TYR A 189 -12.62 3.08 -1.19
N VAL A 190 -12.97 1.83 -1.47
CA VAL A 190 -12.53 1.07 -2.65
C VAL A 190 -13.73 0.37 -3.28
N GLU A 191 -13.76 0.24 -4.61
CA GLU A 191 -14.90 -0.31 -5.37
C GLU A 191 -15.40 -1.68 -4.87
N ARG A 192 -14.50 -2.53 -4.38
CA ARG A 192 -14.89 -3.83 -3.79
C ARG A 192 -15.86 -3.71 -2.60
N TRP A 193 -15.96 -2.53 -1.97
CA TRP A 193 -16.90 -2.29 -0.89
C TRP A 193 -18.33 -2.19 -1.37
N ASP A 194 -18.58 -1.87 -2.64
CA ASP A 194 -19.93 -1.78 -3.21
C ASP A 194 -20.72 -3.08 -3.05
N SER A 195 -20.03 -4.24 -2.99
CA SER A 195 -20.67 -5.52 -2.70
C SER A 195 -21.23 -5.66 -1.27
N ARG A 196 -20.83 -4.77 -0.36
CA ARG A 196 -21.31 -4.74 1.04
C ARG A 196 -22.50 -3.80 1.22
N ARG A 197 -22.81 -2.98 0.22
CA ARG A 197 -23.92 -2.03 0.25
C ARG A 197 -25.25 -2.77 0.08
N HIS A 198 -26.24 -2.42 0.88
CA HIS A 198 -27.60 -2.94 0.70
C HIS A 198 -28.20 -2.43 -0.61
N ALA A 199 -28.93 -3.28 -1.32
CA ALA A 199 -29.47 -2.97 -2.66
C ALA A 199 -30.40 -1.74 -2.67
N GLU A 200 -31.09 -1.47 -1.57
CA GLU A 200 -32.04 -0.35 -1.42
C GLU A 200 -31.35 0.97 -1.02
N GLN A 201 -30.07 0.93 -0.61
CA GLN A 201 -29.32 2.09 -0.16
C GLN A 201 -28.57 2.74 -1.33
N SER A 202 -28.71 4.03 -1.52
CA SER A 202 -27.89 4.75 -2.49
C SER A 202 -26.40 4.75 -2.06
N LYS A 203 -25.49 4.92 -3.02
CA LYS A 203 -24.06 5.01 -2.71
C LYS A 203 -23.75 6.19 -1.78
N ALA A 204 -24.43 7.31 -1.96
CA ALA A 204 -24.23 8.51 -1.14
C ALA A 204 -24.65 8.27 0.32
N GLU A 205 -25.83 7.71 0.56
CA GLU A 205 -26.31 7.37 1.91
C GLU A 205 -25.41 6.35 2.61
N TRP A 206 -24.91 5.38 1.83
CA TRP A 206 -24.00 4.39 2.38
C TRP A 206 -22.65 4.99 2.75
N MET A 207 -22.07 5.83 1.89
CA MET A 207 -20.83 6.56 2.18
C MET A 207 -20.97 7.47 3.41
N ASP A 208 -22.10 8.18 3.53
CA ASP A 208 -22.42 9.00 4.71
C ASP A 208 -22.48 8.12 5.98
N SER A 209 -23.17 6.97 5.91
CA SER A 209 -23.28 6.06 7.05
C SER A 209 -21.92 5.52 7.52
N LEU A 210 -21.01 5.23 6.60
CA LEU A 210 -19.65 4.81 6.93
C LEU A 210 -18.84 5.95 7.57
N GLY A 211 -19.08 7.17 7.12
CA GLY A 211 -18.36 8.35 7.58
C GLY A 211 -18.69 8.79 9.01
N ARG A 212 -19.89 8.48 9.52
CA ARG A 212 -20.38 8.97 10.83
C ARG A 212 -19.49 8.63 12.02
N GLY A 213 -18.71 7.56 11.92
CA GLY A 213 -17.80 7.14 12.99
C GLY A 213 -16.45 7.90 13.01
N PHE A 214 -16.16 8.72 12.01
CA PHE A 214 -14.89 9.43 11.89
C PHE A 214 -15.01 10.91 12.26
N PRO A 215 -13.96 11.49 12.90
CA PRO A 215 -13.96 12.92 13.24
C PRO A 215 -14.18 13.84 12.02
N MET A 216 -13.66 13.47 10.83
CA MET A 216 -13.90 14.22 9.60
C MET A 216 -15.28 13.96 8.96
N GLY A 217 -16.13 13.13 9.55
CA GLY A 217 -17.49 12.85 9.06
C GLY A 217 -17.55 12.10 7.72
N ARG A 218 -16.45 11.53 7.24
CA ARG A 218 -16.39 10.79 5.98
C ARG A 218 -15.25 9.78 5.97
N VAL A 219 -15.35 8.80 5.09
CA VAL A 219 -14.22 7.93 4.74
C VAL A 219 -13.26 8.64 3.78
N GLY A 220 -12.01 8.21 3.76
CA GLY A 220 -11.00 8.70 2.83
C GLY A 220 -11.19 8.21 1.39
N SER A 221 -10.60 8.88 0.42
CA SER A 221 -10.50 8.43 -0.96
C SER A 221 -9.14 7.78 -1.24
N VAL A 222 -9.06 6.94 -2.27
CA VAL A 222 -7.78 6.33 -2.67
C VAL A 222 -6.77 7.37 -3.16
N GLU A 223 -7.24 8.49 -3.71
CA GLU A 223 -6.40 9.60 -4.16
C GLU A 223 -5.76 10.34 -2.98
N GLU A 224 -6.45 10.49 -1.86
CA GLU A 224 -5.88 11.10 -0.65
C GLU A 224 -4.73 10.25 -0.10
N ILE A 225 -4.92 8.94 -0.07
CA ILE A 225 -3.85 8.03 0.36
C ILE A 225 -2.70 8.00 -0.65
N ALA A 226 -3.00 7.96 -1.96
CA ALA A 226 -1.97 7.99 -2.99
C ALA A 226 -1.08 9.24 -2.93
N LYS A 227 -1.65 10.41 -2.59
CA LYS A 227 -0.88 11.66 -2.37
C LYS A 227 0.08 11.53 -1.18
N ALA A 228 -0.34 10.89 -0.09
CA ALA A 228 0.52 10.66 1.06
C ALA A 228 1.64 9.63 0.74
N VAL A 229 1.33 8.59 -0.05
CA VAL A 229 2.34 7.65 -0.55
C VAL A 229 3.36 8.36 -1.44
N LEU A 230 2.90 9.26 -2.33
CA LEU A 230 3.78 10.08 -3.17
C LEU A 230 4.71 10.97 -2.34
N PHE A 231 4.20 11.61 -1.29
CA PHE A 231 5.03 12.39 -0.35
C PHE A 231 6.14 11.51 0.27
N LEU A 232 5.78 10.31 0.78
CA LEU A 232 6.76 9.39 1.36
C LEU A 232 7.77 8.87 0.32
N ALA A 233 7.37 8.71 -0.92
CA ALA A 233 8.20 8.22 -2.02
C ALA A 233 9.14 9.30 -2.59
N SER A 234 8.80 10.57 -2.48
CA SER A 234 9.55 11.70 -3.05
C SER A 234 10.63 12.24 -2.11
N ASP A 235 11.44 13.16 -2.62
CA ASP A 235 12.47 13.86 -1.86
C ASP A 235 11.89 14.86 -0.83
N GLU A 236 10.58 15.17 -0.90
CA GLU A 236 9.87 15.97 0.10
C GLU A 236 9.94 15.35 1.51
N SER A 237 10.12 14.02 1.59
CA SER A 237 10.31 13.27 2.84
C SER A 237 11.75 12.77 3.05
N SER A 238 12.76 13.48 2.48
CA SER A 238 14.16 13.05 2.47
C SER A 238 14.78 12.81 3.86
N TYR A 239 14.25 13.44 4.91
CA TYR A 239 14.73 13.22 6.29
C TYR A 239 13.78 12.33 7.12
N MET A 240 12.91 11.57 6.44
CA MET A 240 11.96 10.64 7.08
C MET A 240 12.33 9.19 6.79
N THR A 241 12.59 8.41 7.87
CA THR A 241 12.71 6.96 7.81
C THR A 241 12.17 6.35 9.11
N GLY A 242 11.59 5.17 9.07
CA GLY A 242 10.98 4.48 10.21
C GLY A 242 9.63 5.06 10.67
N GLN A 243 9.04 5.97 9.90
CA GLN A 243 7.81 6.65 10.28
C GLN A 243 6.55 5.89 9.86
N LEU A 244 5.52 6.02 10.68
CA LEU A 244 4.17 5.55 10.41
C LEU A 244 3.30 6.80 10.15
N LEU A 245 3.06 7.12 8.89
CA LEU A 245 2.25 8.28 8.50
C LEU A 245 0.77 7.90 8.52
N VAL A 246 0.06 8.31 9.56
CA VAL A 246 -1.37 8.04 9.72
C VAL A 246 -2.18 9.03 8.88
N VAL A 247 -3.11 8.51 8.06
CA VAL A 247 -4.05 9.27 7.23
C VAL A 247 -5.43 8.62 7.34
N ASP A 248 -6.15 8.97 8.41
CA ASP A 248 -7.31 8.22 8.90
C ASP A 248 -8.53 9.09 9.23
N GLY A 249 -8.53 10.36 8.81
CA GLY A 249 -9.62 11.28 9.13
C GLY A 249 -9.77 11.59 10.63
N GLY A 250 -8.69 11.37 11.42
CA GLY A 250 -8.66 11.62 12.85
C GLY A 250 -9.08 10.41 13.70
N ASN A 251 -9.29 9.24 13.10
CA ASN A 251 -9.76 8.04 13.81
C ASN A 251 -8.87 7.66 15.00
N THR A 252 -7.56 7.81 14.90
CA THR A 252 -6.59 7.47 15.94
C THR A 252 -6.09 8.67 16.75
N ALA A 253 -6.55 9.88 16.47
CA ALA A 253 -6.04 11.11 17.11
C ALA A 253 -6.45 11.26 18.58
N GLY A 254 -7.48 10.55 19.03
CA GLY A 254 -7.93 10.60 20.42
C GLY A 254 -9.04 9.61 20.70
N GLY A 255 -9.13 9.15 21.96
CA GLY A 255 -10.15 8.21 22.40
C GLY A 255 -11.49 8.86 22.63
N THR A 256 -12.54 8.13 22.56
CA THR A 256 -13.96 8.38 22.70
C THR A 256 -14.62 9.14 21.57
N SER A 257 -15.42 8.40 20.82
CA SER A 257 -16.41 8.95 19.90
C SER A 257 -17.27 9.98 20.63
N VAL A 258 -17.09 11.25 20.30
CA VAL A 258 -18.07 12.27 20.66
C VAL A 258 -19.24 12.06 19.70
N GLN A 259 -20.39 11.66 20.23
CA GLN A 259 -21.63 11.74 19.46
C GLN A 259 -21.98 13.22 19.31
N TYR A 260 -21.82 13.76 18.12
CA TYR A 260 -22.32 15.07 17.74
C TYR A 260 -23.77 14.94 17.25
#